data_8617768236eff056004fa1d517c4fb2d
#
_entry.id   8617768236eff056004fa1d517c4fb2d
#
_cell.length_a   1.000
_cell.length_b   1.000
_cell.length_c   1.000
_cell.angle_alpha   90.00
_cell.angle_beta   90.00
_cell.angle_gamma   90.00
#
_symmetry.space_group_name_H-M   'P 1'
#
loop_
_entity.id
_entity.type
_entity.pdbx_description
1 polymer ?
#
loop_
_entity_poly.entity_id
_entity_poly.type
_entity_poly.pdbx_seq_one_letter_code
_entity_poly.pdbx_strand_id
1 'polypeptide(L)'
;MGYPEILEFARGLDRSFFIDNDNKIWADINEPLPIGYGQTISQPSLVVEMSQLLGMDSSKSVLEIGTGSGYQTAILAHFSKHVYTIERIAELGHCARQKLDLLGYTNISYLIGDGSLG
;
A
#
# COMPACT_ATOMS: atom_id res chain seq x y z
N MET A 1 10.94 4.85 11.90
CA MET A 1 11.64 3.99 10.92
C MET A 1 12.26 4.88 9.85
N GLY A 2 13.54 4.71 9.57
CA GLY A 2 14.28 5.58 8.67
C GLY A 2 14.13 5.22 7.20
N TYR A 3 14.51 6.16 6.34
CA TYR A 3 14.45 6.00 4.90
C TYR A 3 15.19 4.74 4.38
N PRO A 4 16.42 4.43 4.86
CA PRO A 4 17.13 3.25 4.35
C PRO A 4 16.41 1.93 4.57
N GLU A 5 15.79 1.74 5.73
CA GLU A 5 15.08 0.49 6.05
C GLU A 5 13.83 0.35 5.20
N ILE A 6 13.09 1.45 5.00
CA ILE A 6 11.88 1.45 4.18
C ILE A 6 12.24 1.18 2.72
N LEU A 7 13.29 1.83 2.22
CA LEU A 7 13.76 1.64 0.84
C LEU A 7 14.19 0.19 0.60
N GLU A 8 14.93 -0.39 1.52
CA GLU A 8 15.38 -1.79 1.41
C GLU A 8 14.18 -2.75 1.38
N PHE A 9 13.20 -2.55 2.26
CA PHE A 9 11.99 -3.35 2.26
C PHE A 9 11.23 -3.22 0.93
N ALA A 10 11.04 -1.99 0.45
CA ALA A 10 10.32 -1.73 -0.78
C ALA A 10 10.99 -2.37 -2.00
N ARG A 11 12.33 -2.38 -2.04
CA ARG A 11 13.09 -3.04 -3.11
C ARG A 11 12.90 -4.54 -3.13
N GLY A 12 12.69 -5.15 -1.96
CA GLY A 12 12.41 -6.58 -1.84
C GLY A 12 10.95 -6.95 -2.05
N LEU A 13 10.05 -5.97 -2.07
CA LEU A 13 8.63 -6.20 -2.25
C LEU A 13 8.30 -6.20 -3.75
N ASP A 14 7.70 -7.29 -4.24
CA ASP A 14 7.35 -7.42 -5.64
C ASP A 14 6.14 -6.55 -5.98
N ARG A 15 6.39 -5.37 -6.57
CA ARG A 15 5.35 -4.45 -6.98
C ARG A 15 4.39 -5.06 -8.00
N SER A 16 4.87 -5.97 -8.85
CA SER A 16 4.03 -6.62 -9.86
C SER A 16 2.91 -7.45 -9.24
N PHE A 17 3.11 -7.94 -8.03
CA PHE A 17 2.08 -8.67 -7.28
C PHE A 17 0.83 -7.82 -7.04
N PHE A 18 0.99 -6.50 -6.98
CA PHE A 18 -0.09 -5.54 -6.71
C PHE A 18 -0.74 -4.98 -7.97
N ILE A 19 -0.36 -5.46 -9.15
CA ILE A 19 -0.87 -4.97 -10.43
C ILE A 19 -1.54 -6.12 -11.17
N ASP A 20 -2.82 -5.98 -11.54
CA ASP A 20 -3.62 -7.05 -12.15
C ASP A 20 -3.88 -6.86 -13.63
N ASN A 21 -3.38 -5.77 -14.24
CA ASN A 21 -3.56 -5.49 -15.67
C ASN A 21 -2.23 -5.62 -16.42
N ASP A 22 -2.24 -5.29 -17.72
CA ASP A 22 -1.06 -5.43 -18.58
C ASP A 22 0.10 -4.52 -18.16
N ASN A 23 -0.14 -3.50 -17.34
CA ASN A 23 0.93 -2.65 -16.81
C ASN A 23 1.85 -3.39 -15.83
N LYS A 24 1.49 -4.60 -15.44
CA LYS A 24 2.31 -5.47 -14.60
C LYS A 24 3.75 -5.62 -15.14
N ILE A 25 3.92 -5.63 -16.45
CA ILE A 25 5.24 -5.73 -17.08
C ILE A 25 6.14 -4.52 -16.79
N TRP A 26 5.55 -3.39 -16.39
CA TRP A 26 6.26 -2.15 -16.10
C TRP A 26 6.50 -1.95 -14.59
N ALA A 27 6.26 -2.98 -13.77
CA ALA A 27 6.29 -2.84 -12.32
C ALA A 27 7.64 -2.36 -11.77
N ASP A 28 8.74 -2.64 -12.46
CA ASP A 28 10.08 -2.25 -12.01
C ASP A 28 10.44 -0.80 -12.37
N ILE A 29 9.59 -0.11 -13.10
CA ILE A 29 9.81 1.29 -13.46
C ILE A 29 9.40 2.18 -12.29
N ASN A 30 10.23 3.18 -11.97
CA ASN A 30 9.93 4.13 -10.90
C ASN A 30 8.96 5.22 -11.37
N GLU A 31 7.74 4.82 -11.71
CA GLU A 31 6.67 5.69 -12.18
C GLU A 31 5.32 5.20 -11.65
N PRO A 32 4.30 6.08 -11.56
CA PRO A 32 2.94 5.62 -11.29
C PRO A 32 2.39 4.84 -12.48
N LEU A 33 1.55 3.85 -12.21
CA LEU A 33 0.95 3.02 -13.26
C LEU A 33 -0.57 2.91 -13.02
N PRO A 34 -1.38 2.98 -14.08
CA PRO A 34 -2.82 2.74 -13.95
C PRO A 34 -3.11 1.31 -13.50
N ILE A 35 -4.06 1.17 -12.56
CA ILE A 35 -4.51 -0.14 -12.05
C ILE A 35 -5.98 -0.40 -12.31
N GLY A 36 -6.65 0.47 -13.09
CA GLY A 36 -8.08 0.40 -13.34
C GLY A 36 -8.87 1.31 -12.39
N TYR A 37 -10.17 1.41 -12.63
CA TYR A 37 -11.10 2.23 -11.83
C TYR A 37 -10.70 3.70 -11.75
N GLY A 38 -9.95 4.22 -12.72
CA GLY A 38 -9.44 5.60 -12.68
C GLY A 38 -8.36 5.84 -11.63
N GLN A 39 -7.76 4.79 -11.10
CA GLN A 39 -6.76 4.85 -10.04
C GLN A 39 -5.38 4.41 -10.53
N THR A 40 -4.35 4.79 -9.78
CA THR A 40 -2.96 4.39 -10.06
C THR A 40 -2.34 3.73 -8.85
N ILE A 41 -1.34 2.88 -9.09
CA ILE A 41 -0.36 2.52 -8.07
C ILE A 41 0.72 3.60 -8.11
N SER A 42 1.05 4.18 -6.95
CA SER A 42 1.97 5.30 -6.89
C SER A 42 3.40 4.90 -7.26
N GLN A 43 4.17 5.88 -7.71
CA GLN A 43 5.59 5.74 -7.98
C GLN A 43 6.32 5.21 -6.73
N PRO A 44 7.15 4.16 -6.85
CA PRO A 44 7.78 3.56 -5.68
C PRO A 44 8.58 4.52 -4.81
N SER A 45 9.37 5.41 -5.41
CA SER A 45 10.15 6.37 -4.62
C SER A 45 9.27 7.31 -3.82
N LEU A 46 8.11 7.71 -4.37
CA LEU A 46 7.17 8.57 -3.66
C LEU A 46 6.56 7.82 -2.46
N VAL A 47 6.21 6.55 -2.64
CA VAL A 47 5.67 5.74 -1.55
C VAL A 47 6.67 5.64 -0.40
N VAL A 48 7.95 5.42 -0.72
CA VAL A 48 9.01 5.33 0.30
C VAL A 48 9.16 6.66 1.04
N GLU A 49 9.21 7.79 0.31
CA GLU A 49 9.30 9.12 0.92
C GLU A 49 8.12 9.43 1.83
N MET A 50 6.90 9.18 1.36
CA MET A 50 5.70 9.45 2.15
C MET A 50 5.65 8.56 3.40
N SER A 51 6.02 7.30 3.27
CA SER A 51 6.08 6.37 4.40
C SER A 51 7.11 6.83 5.44
N GLN A 52 8.26 7.33 5.00
CA GLN A 52 9.28 7.85 5.90
C GLN A 52 8.80 9.08 6.65
N LEU A 53 8.08 9.98 5.97
CA LEU A 53 7.57 11.22 6.55
C LEU A 53 6.50 10.98 7.63
N LEU A 54 5.81 9.85 7.59
CA LEU A 54 4.84 9.48 8.62
C LEU A 54 5.47 9.24 9.99
N GLY A 55 6.76 8.96 10.04
CA GLY A 55 7.44 8.67 11.31
C GLY A 55 6.89 7.44 12.01
N MET A 56 6.46 6.45 11.24
CA MET A 56 5.89 5.22 11.79
C MET A 56 6.93 4.36 12.48
N ASP A 57 6.50 3.61 13.48
CA ASP A 57 7.31 2.60 14.15
C ASP A 57 6.40 1.48 14.70
N SER A 58 7.00 0.44 15.28
CA SER A 58 6.27 -0.72 15.76
C SER A 58 5.32 -0.45 16.93
N SER A 59 5.37 0.74 17.52
CA SER A 59 4.47 1.15 18.61
C SER A 59 3.27 1.96 18.13
N LYS A 60 3.25 2.38 16.86
CA LYS A 60 2.26 3.31 16.34
C LYS A 60 1.30 2.63 15.38
N SER A 61 0.04 3.08 15.40
CA SER A 61 -0.97 2.72 14.42
C SER A 61 -1.05 3.81 13.35
N VAL A 62 -1.38 3.41 12.13
CA VAL A 62 -1.45 4.30 10.96
C VAL A 62 -2.83 4.22 10.34
N LEU A 63 -3.37 5.35 9.93
CA LEU A 63 -4.58 5.43 9.13
C LEU A 63 -4.20 5.76 7.69
N GLU A 64 -4.61 4.89 6.76
CA GLU A 64 -4.44 5.11 5.32
C GLU A 64 -5.78 5.37 4.68
N ILE A 65 -5.90 6.46 3.93
CA ILE A 65 -7.07 6.78 3.12
C ILE A 65 -6.73 6.50 1.65
N GLY A 66 -7.44 5.52 1.05
CA GLY A 66 -7.15 5.06 -0.30
C GLY A 66 -6.21 3.87 -0.31
N THR A 67 -6.72 2.68 0.00
CA THR A 67 -5.95 1.43 -0.04
C THR A 67 -5.37 1.16 -1.43
N GLY A 68 -6.16 1.43 -2.48
CA GLY A 68 -5.75 1.25 -3.86
C GLY A 68 -5.30 -0.19 -4.13
N SER A 69 -4.07 -0.33 -4.63
CA SER A 69 -3.48 -1.63 -4.92
C SER A 69 -3.09 -2.42 -3.67
N GLY A 70 -2.92 -1.74 -2.54
CA GLY A 70 -2.38 -2.34 -1.32
C GLY A 70 -0.86 -2.28 -1.20
N TYR A 71 -0.16 -1.75 -2.20
CA TYR A 71 1.31 -1.69 -2.19
C TYR A 71 1.84 -0.87 -1.01
N GLN A 72 1.35 0.36 -0.83
CA GLN A 72 1.75 1.19 0.31
C GLN A 72 1.26 0.59 1.62
N THR A 73 0.07 -0.02 1.62
CA THR A 73 -0.48 -0.69 2.80
C THR A 73 0.48 -1.75 3.34
N ALA A 74 1.08 -2.55 2.45
CA ALA A 74 2.06 -3.56 2.82
C ALA A 74 3.27 -2.94 3.52
N ILE A 75 3.79 -1.84 2.99
CA ILE A 75 4.92 -1.14 3.59
C ILE A 75 4.55 -0.59 4.96
N LEU A 76 3.39 0.05 5.08
CA LEU A 76 2.91 0.59 6.35
C LEU A 76 2.74 -0.53 7.38
N ALA A 77 2.16 -1.66 6.99
CA ALA A 77 1.93 -2.78 7.89
C ALA A 77 3.22 -3.42 8.37
N HIS A 78 4.24 -3.45 7.51
CA HIS A 78 5.52 -4.05 7.88
C HIS A 78 6.22 -3.27 9.01
N PHE A 79 6.08 -1.95 9.05
CA PHE A 79 6.80 -1.08 9.98
C PHE A 79 5.94 -0.52 11.11
N SER A 80 4.63 -0.79 11.13
CA SER A 80 3.72 -0.23 12.12
C SER A 80 3.13 -1.32 13.02
N LYS A 81 2.58 -0.89 14.16
CA LYS A 81 1.83 -1.79 15.03
C LYS A 81 0.56 -2.29 14.35
N HIS A 82 -0.19 -1.38 13.75
CA HIS A 82 -1.46 -1.69 13.09
C HIS A 82 -1.75 -0.64 12.02
N VAL A 83 -2.37 -1.07 10.92
CA VAL A 83 -2.82 -0.18 9.84
C VAL A 83 -4.34 -0.27 9.74
N TYR A 84 -4.98 0.90 9.74
CA TYR A 84 -6.40 1.04 9.41
C TYR A 84 -6.46 1.65 8.02
N THR A 85 -7.03 0.93 7.06
CA THR A 85 -7.07 1.38 5.67
C THR A 85 -8.49 1.45 5.15
N ILE A 86 -8.80 2.54 4.44
CA ILE A 86 -10.15 2.83 3.93
C ILE A 86 -10.08 2.95 2.41
N GLU A 87 -10.97 2.24 1.70
CA GLU A 87 -11.09 2.29 0.25
C GLU A 87 -12.54 2.49 -0.16
N ARG A 88 -12.81 3.49 -1.00
CA ARG A 88 -14.17 3.75 -1.48
C ARG A 88 -14.60 2.83 -2.64
N ILE A 89 -13.63 2.25 -3.35
CA ILE A 89 -13.90 1.34 -4.48
C ILE A 89 -13.83 -0.10 -3.96
N ALA A 90 -14.99 -0.73 -3.80
CA ALA A 90 -15.09 -2.04 -3.15
C ALA A 90 -14.21 -3.09 -3.82
N GLU A 91 -14.18 -3.12 -5.16
CA GLU A 91 -13.40 -4.10 -5.92
C GLU A 91 -11.90 -3.98 -5.62
N LEU A 92 -11.37 -2.75 -5.56
CA LEU A 92 -9.97 -2.51 -5.20
C LEU A 92 -9.69 -2.94 -3.77
N GLY A 93 -10.57 -2.57 -2.84
CA GLY A 93 -10.41 -2.92 -1.43
C GLY A 93 -10.37 -4.42 -1.21
N HIS A 94 -11.26 -5.16 -1.86
CA HIS A 94 -11.30 -6.62 -1.75
C HIS A 94 -10.07 -7.28 -2.38
N CYS A 95 -9.62 -6.82 -3.55
CA CYS A 95 -8.42 -7.33 -4.19
C CYS A 95 -7.18 -7.09 -3.34
N ALA A 96 -7.03 -5.88 -2.80
CA ALA A 96 -5.90 -5.54 -1.94
C ALA A 96 -5.87 -6.43 -0.70
N ARG A 97 -7.04 -6.62 -0.05
CA ARG A 97 -7.13 -7.48 1.12
C ARG A 97 -6.69 -8.91 0.83
N GLN A 98 -7.14 -9.49 -0.29
CA GLN A 98 -6.74 -10.83 -0.68
C GLN A 98 -5.21 -10.94 -0.83
N LYS A 99 -4.59 -9.96 -1.47
CA LYS A 99 -3.15 -9.94 -1.68
C LYS A 99 -2.38 -9.80 -0.37
N LEU A 100 -2.82 -8.90 0.50
CA LEU A 100 -2.18 -8.67 1.78
C LEU A 100 -2.33 -9.86 2.72
N ASP A 101 -3.48 -10.54 2.67
CA ASP A 101 -3.69 -11.79 3.42
C ASP A 101 -2.74 -12.89 2.93
N LEU A 102 -2.54 -13.00 1.60
CA LEU A 102 -1.60 -13.96 1.02
C LEU A 102 -0.16 -13.68 1.45
N LEU A 103 0.20 -12.41 1.66
CA LEU A 103 1.52 -12.03 2.17
C LEU A 103 1.67 -12.27 3.67
N GLY A 104 0.59 -12.64 4.35
CA GLY A 104 0.64 -13.01 5.77
C GLY A 104 0.47 -11.85 6.74
N TYR A 105 0.06 -10.67 6.30
CA TYR A 105 -0.18 -9.55 7.20
C TYR A 105 -1.44 -9.76 8.02
N THR A 106 -1.32 -9.68 9.34
CA THR A 106 -2.42 -9.85 10.29
C THR A 106 -2.75 -8.57 11.05
N ASN A 107 -2.02 -7.48 10.78
CA ASN A 107 -2.15 -6.22 11.51
C ASN A 107 -2.80 -5.12 10.67
N ILE A 108 -3.76 -5.48 9.82
CA ILE A 108 -4.46 -4.54 8.96
C ILE A 108 -5.97 -4.68 9.18
N SER A 109 -6.64 -3.56 9.40
CA SER A 109 -8.11 -3.46 9.43
C SER A 109 -8.57 -2.74 8.17
N TYR A 110 -9.53 -3.33 7.47
CA TYR A 110 -10.03 -2.83 6.18
C TYR A 110 -11.44 -2.28 6.34
N LEU A 111 -11.69 -1.12 5.73
CA LEU A 111 -13.01 -0.53 5.64
C LEU A 111 -13.28 -0.11 4.19
N ILE A 112 -14.42 -0.51 3.68
CA ILE A 112 -14.93 -0.05 2.38
C ILE A 112 -15.82 1.15 2.67
N GLY A 113 -15.44 2.32 2.18
CA GLY A 113 -16.19 3.55 2.43
C GLY A 113 -15.42 4.78 1.99
N ASP A 114 -16.03 5.94 2.20
CA ASP A 114 -15.42 7.23 1.87
C ASP A 114 -14.68 7.78 3.09
N GLY A 115 -13.35 7.81 2.99
CA GLY A 115 -12.50 8.30 4.08
C GLY A 115 -12.71 9.78 4.41
N SER A 116 -13.32 10.57 3.51
CA SER A 116 -13.61 11.97 3.77
C SER A 116 -14.73 12.17 4.78
N LEU A 117 -15.50 11.14 5.05
CA LEU A 117 -16.61 11.21 6.02
C LEU A 117 -16.17 10.87 7.45
N GLY A 118 -14.91 10.54 7.62
CA GLY A 118 -14.33 10.25 8.93
C GLY A 118 -14.25 8.79 9.27
#